data_bd6f309bbe3cf34e63066d3846b7e473
#
_entry.id   bd6f309bbe3cf34e63066d3846b7e473
#
_cell.length_a   1.000
_cell.length_b   1.000
_cell.length_c   1.000
_cell.angle_alpha   90.00
_cell.angle_beta   90.00
_cell.angle_gamma   90.00
#
_symmetry.space_group_name_H-M   'P 1'
#
loop_
_entity.id
_entity.type
_entity.pdbx_description
1 polymer ?
#
loop_
_entity_poly.entity_id
_entity_poly.type
_entity_poly.pdbx_seq_one_letter_code
_entity_poly.pdbx_strand_id
1 'polypeptide(L)'
;MKKLKYFLFCCLSVVLFSSCGVATGINMTQYPSYVPTHTEVRLLEDNFKVVGIAKGEWPATYVLGIGGFSQKSLMNNAISDMYEKANLTGSQTIINVRSAVSIKHVVWGIYCQRTAVVTGTIIEFTE
;
A
#
# COMPACT_ATOMS: atom_id res chain seq x y z
N MET A 1 -33.69 40.41 -4.69
CA MET A 1 -33.50 39.35 -3.67
C MET A 1 -33.37 37.94 -4.25
N LYS A 2 -34.16 37.54 -5.27
CA LYS A 2 -34.05 36.20 -5.86
C LYS A 2 -32.70 35.94 -6.53
N LYS A 3 -32.17 36.90 -7.31
CA LYS A 3 -30.86 36.76 -8.00
C LYS A 3 -29.68 36.58 -7.03
N LEU A 4 -29.75 37.20 -5.85
CA LEU A 4 -28.70 37.06 -4.82
C LEU A 4 -28.67 35.63 -4.23
N LYS A 5 -29.84 35.00 -4.06
CA LYS A 5 -29.96 33.60 -3.58
C LYS A 5 -29.36 32.61 -4.57
N TYR A 6 -29.61 32.79 -5.88
CA TYR A 6 -28.99 31.95 -6.92
C TYR A 6 -27.47 32.12 -6.99
N PHE A 7 -26.98 33.35 -6.85
CA PHE A 7 -25.56 33.63 -6.82
C PHE A 7 -24.88 32.96 -5.61
N LEU A 8 -25.49 33.06 -4.44
CA LEU A 8 -24.99 32.42 -3.22
C LEU A 8 -24.98 30.88 -3.32
N PHE A 9 -26.03 30.31 -3.92
CA PHE A 9 -26.13 28.88 -4.15
C PHE A 9 -25.07 28.38 -5.16
N CYS A 10 -24.82 29.17 -6.21
CA CYS A 10 -23.78 28.86 -7.20
C CYS A 10 -22.38 28.93 -6.59
N CYS A 11 -22.08 29.95 -5.76
CA CYS A 11 -20.80 30.03 -5.03
C CYS A 11 -20.60 28.87 -4.06
N LEU A 12 -21.67 28.48 -3.34
CA LEU A 12 -21.63 27.35 -2.42
C LEU A 12 -21.36 26.03 -3.15
N SER A 13 -21.98 25.81 -4.32
CA SER A 13 -21.74 24.61 -5.11
C SER A 13 -20.30 24.56 -5.63
N VAL A 14 -19.74 25.67 -6.10
CA VAL A 14 -18.33 25.72 -6.55
C VAL A 14 -17.35 25.39 -5.42
N VAL A 15 -17.61 25.87 -4.20
CA VAL A 15 -16.78 25.54 -3.03
C VAL A 15 -16.88 24.06 -2.67
N LEU A 16 -18.06 23.47 -2.75
CA LEU A 16 -18.25 22.03 -2.48
C LEU A 16 -17.57 21.14 -3.53
N PHE A 17 -17.53 21.56 -4.79
CA PHE A 17 -16.85 20.82 -5.85
C PHE A 17 -15.34 21.05 -5.88
N SER A 18 -14.84 22.19 -5.44
CA SER A 18 -13.40 22.47 -5.40
C SER A 18 -12.68 21.74 -4.25
N SER A 19 -13.39 21.33 -3.21
CA SER A 19 -12.81 20.58 -2.08
C SER A 19 -12.37 19.16 -2.45
N CYS A 20 -12.86 18.59 -3.56
CA CYS A 20 -12.56 17.22 -3.96
C CYS A 20 -11.37 17.09 -4.94
N GLY A 21 -10.87 18.20 -5.47
CA GLY A 21 -9.89 18.17 -6.59
C GLY A 21 -8.43 18.17 -6.18
N VAL A 22 -8.10 18.51 -4.95
CA VAL A 22 -6.70 18.76 -4.57
C VAL A 22 -5.98 17.53 -4.02
N ALA A 23 -6.71 16.54 -3.54
CA ALA A 23 -6.09 15.35 -2.94
C ALA A 23 -5.91 14.18 -3.91
N THR A 24 -6.54 14.23 -5.06
CA THR A 24 -6.37 13.21 -6.10
C THR A 24 -5.74 13.85 -7.31
N GLY A 25 -4.44 14.01 -7.28
CA GLY A 25 -3.72 14.14 -8.54
C GLY A 25 -4.20 12.98 -9.42
N ILE A 26 -4.98 13.32 -10.45
CA ILE A 26 -5.39 12.39 -11.49
C ILE A 26 -4.13 12.07 -12.31
N ASN A 27 -3.21 11.35 -11.70
CA ASN A 27 -2.19 10.64 -12.43
C ASN A 27 -2.75 9.25 -12.69
N MET A 28 -3.42 9.11 -13.83
CA MET A 28 -3.90 7.81 -14.34
C MET A 28 -2.76 6.84 -14.71
N THR A 29 -1.54 7.22 -14.52
CA THR A 29 -0.38 6.34 -14.65
C THR A 29 0.06 5.95 -13.27
N GLN A 30 -0.58 4.95 -12.72
CA GLN A 30 -0.14 4.35 -11.48
C GLN A 30 1.07 3.47 -11.73
N TYR A 31 2.22 4.09 -11.65
CA TYR A 31 3.41 3.34 -11.33
C TYR A 31 3.25 2.82 -9.90
N PRO A 32 3.53 1.54 -9.64
CA PRO A 32 3.60 1.06 -8.28
C PRO A 32 4.59 1.97 -7.55
N SER A 33 4.11 2.71 -6.54
CA SER A 33 4.98 3.48 -5.68
C SER A 33 5.82 2.49 -4.91
N TYR A 34 6.97 2.15 -5.45
CA TYR A 34 8.00 1.43 -4.73
C TYR A 34 8.47 2.37 -3.63
N VAL A 35 8.05 2.11 -2.41
CA VAL A 35 8.79 2.58 -1.25
C VAL A 35 9.86 1.52 -1.01
N PRO A 36 11.09 1.75 -1.43
CA PRO A 36 12.15 0.78 -1.19
C PRO A 36 12.51 0.81 0.29
N THR A 37 11.83 0.00 1.08
CA THR A 37 12.36 -0.35 2.38
C THR A 37 13.38 -1.45 2.14
N HIS A 38 14.57 -1.06 1.72
CA HIS A 38 15.67 -2.00 1.58
C HIS A 38 16.27 -2.26 2.96
N THR A 39 16.03 -3.44 3.46
CA THR A 39 16.89 -3.99 4.50
C THR A 39 18.04 -4.67 3.79
N GLU A 40 19.16 -3.99 3.62
CA GLU A 40 20.37 -4.58 3.07
C GLU A 40 21.04 -5.39 4.19
N VAL A 41 20.89 -6.69 4.12
CA VAL A 41 21.60 -7.61 5.00
C VAL A 41 22.88 -8.02 4.29
N ARG A 42 24.04 -7.64 4.83
CA ARG A 42 25.35 -8.13 4.37
C ARG A 42 25.63 -9.45 5.08
N LEU A 43 25.55 -10.52 4.35
CA LEU A 43 26.02 -11.83 4.78
C LEU A 43 27.54 -11.87 4.59
N LEU A 44 28.28 -12.06 5.66
CA LEU A 44 29.74 -12.06 5.66
C LEU A 44 30.33 -13.42 5.27
N GLU A 45 29.54 -14.49 5.35
CA GLU A 45 29.93 -15.87 5.08
C GLU A 45 28.88 -16.57 4.25
N ASP A 46 29.30 -17.53 3.43
CA ASP A 46 28.43 -18.32 2.54
C ASP A 46 27.75 -19.51 3.27
N ASN A 47 27.52 -19.37 4.59
CA ASN A 47 26.93 -20.40 5.45
C ASN A 47 25.39 -20.34 5.50
N PHE A 48 24.77 -20.06 4.36
CA PHE A 48 23.32 -20.01 4.26
C PHE A 48 22.83 -20.62 2.94
N LYS A 49 21.59 -21.10 2.93
CA LYS A 49 20.91 -21.53 1.70
C LYS A 49 19.59 -20.76 1.55
N VAL A 50 19.18 -20.49 0.32
CA VAL A 50 17.86 -19.94 0.01
C VAL A 50 16.84 -21.07 0.07
N VAL A 51 15.84 -20.92 0.94
CA VAL A 51 14.77 -21.90 1.13
C VAL A 51 13.57 -21.59 0.26
N GLY A 52 13.23 -20.29 0.11
CA GLY A 52 12.06 -19.90 -0.65
C GLY A 52 11.81 -18.39 -0.65
N ILE A 53 10.61 -18.04 -1.07
CA ILE A 53 10.13 -16.65 -1.10
C ILE A 53 8.87 -16.57 -0.23
N ALA A 54 8.89 -15.64 0.72
CA ALA A 54 7.72 -15.27 1.50
C ALA A 54 6.95 -14.15 0.78
N LYS A 55 5.61 -14.20 0.82
CA LYS A 55 4.74 -13.17 0.27
C LYS A 55 3.59 -12.90 1.21
N GLY A 56 3.37 -11.62 1.52
CA GLY A 56 2.22 -11.14 2.27
C GLY A 56 1.42 -10.12 1.46
N GLU A 57 0.11 -10.12 1.65
CA GLU A 57 -0.81 -9.21 0.97
C GLU A 57 -1.88 -8.72 1.95
N TRP A 58 -2.14 -7.41 1.92
CA TRP A 58 -3.20 -6.84 2.72
C TRP A 58 -4.01 -5.84 1.90
N PRO A 59 -5.30 -6.11 1.67
CA PRO A 59 -6.18 -5.20 0.95
C PRO A 59 -6.81 -4.18 1.91
N ALA A 60 -7.03 -2.96 1.43
CA ALA A 60 -7.84 -1.94 2.08
C ALA A 60 -8.77 -1.28 1.08
N THR A 61 -10.01 -1.09 1.49
CA THR A 61 -11.07 -0.51 0.66
C THR A 61 -11.36 0.91 1.10
N TYR A 62 -11.52 1.80 0.14
CA TYR A 62 -11.88 3.20 0.32
C TYR A 62 -13.13 3.49 -0.49
N VAL A 63 -14.11 4.15 0.13
CA VAL A 63 -15.34 4.60 -0.52
C VAL A 63 -15.39 6.12 -0.44
N LEU A 64 -15.53 6.80 -1.59
CA LEU A 64 -15.50 8.26 -1.69
C LEU A 64 -14.25 8.90 -1.05
N GLY A 65 -13.13 8.19 -1.05
CA GLY A 65 -11.91 8.64 -0.39
C GLY A 65 -11.91 8.54 1.14
N ILE A 66 -13.01 8.04 1.73
CA ILE A 66 -13.18 7.87 3.17
C ILE A 66 -13.03 6.38 3.50
N GLY A 67 -12.39 6.09 4.62
CA GLY A 67 -12.18 4.71 5.10
C GLY A 67 -10.79 4.18 4.78
N GLY A 68 -10.62 2.88 4.99
CA GLY A 68 -9.33 2.21 4.80
C GLY A 68 -8.33 2.48 5.92
N PHE A 69 -7.17 1.87 5.78
CA PHE A 69 -6.05 2.04 6.70
C PHE A 69 -5.08 3.10 6.17
N SER A 70 -4.35 3.73 7.09
CA SER A 70 -3.20 4.55 6.66
C SER A 70 -2.22 3.69 5.87
N GLN A 71 -1.46 4.29 4.96
CA GLN A 71 -0.47 3.56 4.16
C GLN A 71 0.51 2.77 5.03
N LYS A 72 0.92 3.35 6.17
CA LYS A 72 1.80 2.69 7.13
C LYS A 72 1.15 1.45 7.76
N SER A 73 -0.12 1.54 8.19
CA SER A 73 -0.84 0.40 8.76
C SER A 73 -1.07 -0.70 7.74
N LEU A 74 -1.40 -0.32 6.51
CA LEU A 74 -1.57 -1.26 5.40
C LEU A 74 -0.29 -2.05 5.13
N MET A 75 0.85 -1.36 5.13
CA MET A 75 2.15 -1.98 4.94
C MET A 75 2.53 -2.91 6.10
N ASN A 76 2.35 -2.45 7.35
CA ASN A 76 2.63 -3.27 8.53
C ASN A 76 1.80 -4.54 8.56
N ASN A 77 0.51 -4.47 8.20
CA ASN A 77 -0.36 -5.64 8.14
C ASN A 77 0.10 -6.63 7.05
N ALA A 78 0.53 -6.12 5.88
CA ALA A 78 1.07 -6.98 4.82
C ALA A 78 2.40 -7.64 5.23
N ILE A 79 3.25 -6.94 6.00
CA ILE A 79 4.47 -7.52 6.57
C ILE A 79 4.12 -8.62 7.57
N SER A 80 3.16 -8.38 8.48
CA SER A 80 2.72 -9.38 9.44
C SER A 80 2.15 -10.63 8.75
N ASP A 81 1.32 -10.45 7.73
CA ASP A 81 0.79 -11.54 6.91
C ASP A 81 1.91 -12.35 6.21
N MET A 82 2.96 -11.66 5.74
CA MET A 82 4.13 -12.32 5.15
C MET A 82 4.86 -13.21 6.17
N TYR A 83 5.09 -12.71 7.39
CA TYR A 83 5.75 -13.48 8.44
C TYR A 83 4.90 -14.66 8.92
N GLU A 84 3.60 -14.48 9.05
CA GLU A 84 2.65 -15.54 9.43
C GLU A 84 2.65 -16.66 8.39
N LYS A 85 2.57 -16.32 7.10
CA LYS A 85 2.59 -17.30 6.01
C LYS A 85 3.94 -17.97 5.80
N ALA A 86 5.02 -17.28 6.10
CA ALA A 86 6.38 -17.81 5.99
C ALA A 86 6.62 -18.98 6.96
N ASN A 87 5.92 -19.00 8.10
CA ASN A 87 6.01 -20.06 9.12
C ASN A 87 7.47 -20.48 9.40
N LEU A 88 8.30 -19.50 9.71
CA LEU A 88 9.74 -19.68 9.89
C LEU A 88 10.05 -20.70 10.99
N THR A 89 10.99 -21.59 10.75
CA THR A 89 11.42 -22.64 11.67
C THR A 89 12.95 -22.65 11.83
N GLY A 90 13.43 -23.03 13.00
CA GLY A 90 14.85 -23.18 13.26
C GLY A 90 15.66 -21.91 13.04
N SER A 91 16.71 -22.00 12.21
CA SER A 91 17.64 -20.89 11.88
C SER A 91 17.22 -20.07 10.65
N GLN A 92 15.93 -20.08 10.30
CA GLN A 92 15.43 -19.36 9.13
C GLN A 92 15.17 -17.89 9.44
N THR A 93 15.41 -17.04 8.45
CA THR A 93 15.08 -15.61 8.49
C THR A 93 14.68 -15.09 7.12
N ILE A 94 13.99 -13.93 7.10
CA ILE A 94 13.59 -13.27 5.85
C ILE A 94 14.52 -12.09 5.60
N ILE A 95 15.09 -12.06 4.40
CA ILE A 95 15.93 -10.97 3.91
C ILE A 95 15.36 -10.37 2.63
N ASN A 96 15.92 -9.22 2.18
CA ASN A 96 15.52 -8.54 0.95
C ASN A 96 14.01 -8.23 0.89
N VAL A 97 13.45 -7.75 1.99
CA VAL A 97 12.04 -7.39 2.06
C VAL A 97 11.76 -6.22 1.10
N ARG A 98 10.86 -6.45 0.16
CA ARG A 98 10.39 -5.45 -0.82
C ARG A 98 8.90 -5.27 -0.66
N SER A 99 8.44 -4.03 -0.77
CA SER A 99 7.03 -3.70 -0.67
C SER A 99 6.54 -2.93 -1.89
N ALA A 100 5.32 -3.20 -2.30
CA ALA A 100 4.63 -2.50 -3.37
C ALA A 100 3.18 -2.25 -2.96
N VAL A 101 2.59 -1.16 -3.43
CA VAL A 101 1.17 -0.88 -3.25
C VAL A 101 0.51 -0.85 -4.62
N SER A 102 -0.46 -1.72 -4.82
CA SER A 102 -1.31 -1.72 -6.00
C SER A 102 -2.62 -1.00 -5.68
N ILE A 103 -3.10 -0.19 -6.59
CA ILE A 103 -4.36 0.53 -6.45
C ILE A 103 -5.26 0.15 -7.62
N LYS A 104 -6.48 -0.31 -7.30
CA LYS A 104 -7.51 -0.62 -8.29
C LYS A 104 -8.69 0.33 -8.09
N HIS A 105 -9.05 1.06 -9.12
CA HIS A 105 -10.28 1.86 -9.16
C HIS A 105 -11.38 1.04 -9.83
N VAL A 106 -12.47 0.81 -9.12
CA VAL A 106 -13.57 -0.04 -9.63
C VAL A 106 -14.67 0.79 -10.26
N VAL A 107 -14.99 1.95 -9.69
CA VAL A 107 -16.05 2.85 -10.23
C VAL A 107 -15.60 4.29 -10.06
N TRP A 108 -15.24 4.98 -11.16
CA TRP A 108 -15.08 6.45 -11.29
C TRP A 108 -14.73 7.21 -9.99
N GLY A 109 -13.73 6.73 -9.22
CA GLY A 109 -13.30 7.38 -7.98
C GLY A 109 -14.20 7.16 -6.76
N ILE A 110 -15.35 6.50 -6.91
CA ILE A 110 -16.27 6.22 -5.79
C ILE A 110 -15.72 5.06 -4.95
N TYR A 111 -15.17 4.04 -5.60
CA TYR A 111 -14.64 2.85 -4.94
C TYR A 111 -13.19 2.62 -5.38
N CYS A 112 -12.31 2.60 -4.42
CA CYS A 112 -10.88 2.38 -4.62
C CYS A 112 -10.40 1.27 -3.68
N GLN A 113 -9.71 0.28 -4.20
CA GLN A 113 -9.05 -0.75 -3.41
C GLN A 113 -7.54 -0.58 -3.51
N ARG A 114 -6.88 -0.45 -2.37
CA ARG A 114 -5.42 -0.47 -2.25
C ARG A 114 -5.00 -1.80 -1.66
N THR A 115 -4.02 -2.45 -2.28
CA THR A 115 -3.46 -3.70 -1.77
C THR A 115 -1.95 -3.50 -1.58
N ALA A 116 -1.49 -3.61 -0.35
CA ALA A 116 -0.06 -3.72 -0.09
C ALA A 116 0.37 -5.15 -0.35
N VAL A 117 1.46 -5.30 -1.06
CA VAL A 117 2.12 -6.58 -1.33
C VAL A 117 3.54 -6.49 -0.82
N VAL A 118 3.94 -7.43 0.01
CA VAL A 118 5.30 -7.51 0.56
C VAL A 118 5.88 -8.86 0.18
N THR A 119 7.11 -8.87 -0.29
CA THR A 119 7.85 -10.09 -0.63
C THR A 119 9.21 -10.08 0.03
N GLY A 120 9.69 -11.23 0.46
CA GLY A 120 11.03 -11.39 1.02
C GLY A 120 11.59 -12.75 0.68
N THR A 121 12.90 -12.89 0.77
CA THR A 121 13.62 -14.15 0.53
C THR A 121 13.86 -14.84 1.86
N ILE A 122 13.43 -16.09 1.99
CA ILE A 122 13.69 -16.92 3.17
C ILE A 122 15.05 -17.59 2.98
N ILE A 123 15.92 -17.36 3.94
CA ILE A 123 17.21 -18.06 4.04
C ILE A 123 17.26 -18.88 5.32
N GLU A 124 18.04 -19.93 5.30
CA GLU A 124 18.34 -20.79 6.44
C GLU A 124 19.85 -20.83 6.62
N PHE A 125 20.31 -20.53 7.84
CA PHE A 125 21.73 -20.64 8.18
C PHE A 125 22.11 -22.11 8.35
N THR A 126 23.21 -22.49 7.71
CA THR A 126 23.82 -23.82 7.85
C THR A 126 25.02 -23.70 8.78
N GLU A 127 25.19 -24.63 9.70
CA GLU A 127 26.38 -24.75 10.55
C GLU A 127 27.60 -25.15 9.73
#